data_7a7895a11441f28716be9d1c5c0fc91e
#
_entry.id   7a7895a11441f28716be9d1c5c0fc91e
#
_cell.length_a   1.000
_cell.length_b   1.000
_cell.length_c   1.000
_cell.angle_alpha   90.00
_cell.angle_beta   90.00
_cell.angle_gamma   90.00
#
_symmetry.space_group_name_H-M   'P 1'
#
loop_
_entity.id
_entity.type
_entity.pdbx_description
1 polymer ?
#
loop_
_entity_poly.entity_id
_entity_poly.type
_entity_poly.pdbx_seq_one_letter_code
_entity_poly.pdbx_strand_id
1 'polypeptide(L)'
;MRKLIVSLATVLVGVFIADRLGGVFMSWVNQHSSDITAPKVRYLVSEVKEDVLLLGTSRCNYHYVPSILSDSLEMSVYNGGVNGSDNIFSHYWVLSHVLSYHTPKMVCLELMDNDYVIQPAPFKTVSFFAPYFGYNERADSVFRLAGTYWPYELSHLYRYNAKAVSNLAGLLVSRVGSEDHGYLPAPKPIRYPELSGFDKTREDVDVLKLIYLRKFIALCEERDVKLVFMVSPRYCKVGTDKYDVLKEAAAEYDIPFFDYYTKGLFLDHPDYFKDVAHLWDKGARLYTSIFAHDLKLYLQR
;
A
#
# COMPACT_ATOMS: atom_id res chain seq x y z
N MET A 1 -48.39 18.18 -14.44
CA MET A 1 -46.99 18.57 -14.47
C MET A 1 -46.44 19.11 -13.16
N ARG A 2 -46.96 20.23 -12.61
CA ARG A 2 -46.43 20.85 -11.35
C ARG A 2 -46.36 19.87 -10.18
N LYS A 3 -47.39 19.08 -9.89
CA LYS A 3 -47.40 18.07 -8.82
C LYS A 3 -46.33 17.00 -9.02
N LEU A 4 -46.11 16.51 -10.26
CA LEU A 4 -45.08 15.52 -10.60
C LEU A 4 -43.69 16.09 -10.35
N ILE A 5 -43.43 17.34 -10.78
CA ILE A 5 -42.14 18.02 -10.59
C ILE A 5 -41.86 18.19 -9.10
N VAL A 6 -42.86 18.62 -8.32
CA VAL A 6 -42.72 18.77 -6.86
C VAL A 6 -42.43 17.42 -6.19
N SER A 7 -43.16 16.36 -6.54
CA SER A 7 -42.91 15.01 -6.02
C SER A 7 -41.49 14.52 -6.35
N LEU A 8 -41.06 14.69 -7.62
CA LEU A 8 -39.71 14.29 -8.02
C LEU A 8 -38.63 15.08 -7.27
N ALA A 9 -38.81 16.40 -7.14
CA ALA A 9 -37.87 17.24 -6.37
C ALA A 9 -37.80 16.81 -4.89
N THR A 10 -38.94 16.49 -4.29
CA THR A 10 -39.00 16.02 -2.89
C THR A 10 -38.26 14.71 -2.73
N VAL A 11 -38.41 13.75 -3.67
CA VAL A 11 -37.69 12.47 -3.64
C VAL A 11 -36.18 12.70 -3.79
N LEU A 12 -35.76 13.54 -4.74
CA LEU A 12 -34.34 13.84 -4.98
C LEU A 12 -33.70 14.50 -3.73
N VAL A 13 -34.39 15.44 -3.09
CA VAL A 13 -33.92 16.05 -1.84
C VAL A 13 -33.84 15.00 -0.73
N GLY A 14 -34.83 14.13 -0.60
CA GLY A 14 -34.82 13.04 0.37
C GLY A 14 -33.64 12.08 0.17
N VAL A 15 -33.38 11.67 -1.06
CA VAL A 15 -32.22 10.82 -1.42
C VAL A 15 -30.90 11.53 -1.12
N PHE A 16 -30.77 12.81 -1.47
CA PHE A 16 -29.59 13.61 -1.17
C PHE A 16 -29.31 13.69 0.33
N ILE A 17 -30.34 13.98 1.15
CA ILE A 17 -30.20 14.05 2.61
C ILE A 17 -29.80 12.67 3.16
N ALA A 18 -30.44 11.60 2.71
CA ALA A 18 -30.13 10.24 3.14
C ALA A 18 -28.69 9.85 2.80
N ASP A 19 -28.20 10.21 1.60
CA ASP A 19 -26.80 9.99 1.19
C ASP A 19 -25.81 10.73 2.10
N ARG A 20 -26.08 12.00 2.42
CA ARG A 20 -25.20 12.79 3.30
C ARG A 20 -25.17 12.23 4.73
N LEU A 21 -26.32 11.91 5.29
CA LEU A 21 -26.42 11.30 6.64
C LEU A 21 -25.77 9.91 6.66
N GLY A 22 -26.00 9.10 5.64
CA GLY A 22 -25.33 7.80 5.49
C GLY A 22 -23.82 7.93 5.36
N GLY A 23 -23.33 8.92 4.61
CA GLY A 23 -21.92 9.24 4.49
C GLY A 23 -21.29 9.64 5.83
N VAL A 24 -21.95 10.49 6.60
CA VAL A 24 -21.49 10.88 7.96
C VAL A 24 -21.43 9.66 8.88
N PHE A 25 -22.47 8.82 8.88
CA PHE A 25 -22.47 7.58 9.66
C PHE A 25 -21.33 6.65 9.25
N MET A 26 -21.12 6.43 7.96
CA MET A 26 -20.04 5.57 7.47
C MET A 26 -18.66 6.17 7.72
N SER A 27 -18.52 7.49 7.75
CA SER A 27 -17.30 8.17 8.17
C SER A 27 -16.98 7.85 9.63
N TRP A 28 -17.98 7.95 10.50
CA TRP A 28 -17.83 7.56 11.90
C TRP A 28 -17.46 6.08 12.04
N VAL A 29 -18.13 5.19 11.31
CA VAL A 29 -17.78 3.75 11.28
C VAL A 29 -16.32 3.54 10.85
N ASN A 30 -15.88 4.19 9.78
CA ASN A 30 -14.50 4.07 9.28
C ASN A 30 -13.46 4.56 10.30
N GLN A 31 -13.78 5.62 11.06
CA GLN A 31 -12.90 6.14 12.10
C GLN A 31 -12.80 5.25 13.34
N HIS A 32 -13.83 4.47 13.65
CA HIS A 32 -13.87 3.60 14.84
C HIS A 32 -13.65 2.13 14.52
N SER A 33 -13.58 1.77 13.24
CA SER A 33 -13.35 0.39 12.81
C SER A 33 -11.97 -0.10 13.20
N SER A 34 -11.91 -1.33 13.73
CA SER A 34 -10.69 -2.11 13.95
C SER A 34 -10.44 -3.12 12.81
N ASP A 35 -11.01 -2.90 11.62
CA ASP A 35 -10.65 -3.66 10.44
C ASP A 35 -9.13 -3.56 10.18
N ILE A 36 -8.53 -4.59 9.58
CA ILE A 36 -7.08 -4.67 9.37
C ILE A 36 -6.51 -3.50 8.55
N THR A 37 -7.33 -2.86 7.73
CA THR A 37 -6.92 -1.80 6.79
C THR A 37 -7.22 -0.40 7.33
N ALA A 38 -8.38 -0.20 7.96
CA ALA A 38 -8.88 1.11 8.32
C ALA A 38 -7.96 1.88 9.30
N PRO A 39 -7.44 1.29 10.40
CA PRO A 39 -6.52 1.97 11.29
C PRO A 39 -5.24 2.43 10.60
N LYS A 40 -4.68 1.57 9.73
CA LYS A 40 -3.45 1.89 9.00
C LYS A 40 -3.65 3.02 8.00
N VAL A 41 -4.74 2.99 7.22
CA VAL A 41 -5.04 4.08 6.27
C VAL A 41 -5.31 5.39 7.01
N ARG A 42 -6.00 5.37 8.16
CA ARG A 42 -6.16 6.57 9.01
C ARG A 42 -4.81 7.16 9.41
N TYR A 43 -3.90 6.31 9.90
CA TYR A 43 -2.56 6.75 10.27
C TYR A 43 -1.81 7.38 9.09
N LEU A 44 -1.83 6.71 7.93
CA LEU A 44 -1.20 7.21 6.71
C LEU A 44 -1.80 8.53 6.18
N VAL A 45 -3.06 8.81 6.50
CA VAL A 45 -3.75 10.01 6.03
C VAL A 45 -3.45 11.24 6.88
N SER A 46 -3.14 11.09 8.18
CA SER A 46 -3.09 12.25 9.07
C SER A 46 -2.09 12.18 10.23
N GLU A 47 -1.40 11.06 10.44
CA GLU A 47 -0.67 10.84 11.69
C GLU A 47 0.80 10.48 11.51
N VAL A 48 1.28 10.19 10.29
CA VAL A 48 2.68 9.85 10.01
C VAL A 48 3.58 11.01 10.43
N LYS A 49 4.61 10.69 11.20
CA LYS A 49 5.60 11.64 11.71
C LYS A 49 7.01 11.06 11.70
N GLU A 50 7.16 9.84 11.25
CA GLU A 50 8.42 9.12 11.26
C GLU A 50 9.36 9.58 10.15
N ASP A 51 10.66 9.41 10.40
CA ASP A 51 11.74 9.77 9.47
C ASP A 51 11.74 8.87 8.23
N VAL A 52 11.39 7.59 8.40
CA VAL A 52 11.38 6.59 7.33
C VAL A 52 9.99 5.99 7.19
N LEU A 53 9.46 6.05 5.98
CA LEU A 53 8.17 5.46 5.65
C LEU A 53 8.37 4.28 4.68
N LEU A 54 7.95 3.09 5.11
CA LEU A 54 7.88 1.93 4.22
C LEU A 54 6.51 1.90 3.55
N LEU A 55 6.46 1.77 2.22
CA LEU A 55 5.24 1.66 1.44
C LEU A 55 5.22 0.36 0.65
N GLY A 56 4.04 -0.16 0.39
CA GLY A 56 3.84 -1.40 -0.35
C GLY A 56 2.55 -2.10 0.03
N THR A 57 2.47 -3.36 -0.30
CA THR A 57 1.29 -4.21 -0.10
C THR A 57 1.40 -5.07 1.16
N SER A 58 0.81 -6.28 1.10
CA SER A 58 0.92 -7.28 2.18
C SER A 58 2.36 -7.71 2.45
N ARG A 59 3.23 -7.77 1.43
CA ARG A 59 4.65 -8.08 1.64
C ARG A 59 5.32 -7.00 2.47
N CYS A 60 5.12 -5.73 2.16
CA CYS A 60 5.60 -4.65 3.00
C CYS A 60 5.07 -4.81 4.43
N ASN A 61 3.77 -5.05 4.58
CA ASN A 61 3.12 -5.17 5.88
C ASN A 61 3.65 -6.33 6.75
N TYR A 62 4.02 -7.45 6.15
CA TYR A 62 4.43 -8.68 6.85
C TYR A 62 5.94 -8.91 6.90
N HIS A 63 6.75 -8.25 6.06
CA HIS A 63 8.16 -8.61 5.89
C HIS A 63 9.13 -7.64 6.55
N TYR A 64 8.70 -6.42 6.88
CA TYR A 64 9.59 -5.38 7.42
C TYR A 64 9.16 -4.97 8.81
N VAL A 65 10.06 -5.18 9.78
CA VAL A 65 9.85 -4.92 11.21
C VAL A 65 10.46 -3.55 11.56
N PRO A 66 9.65 -2.52 11.85
CA PRO A 66 10.14 -1.15 12.05
C PRO A 66 11.15 -1.01 13.19
N SER A 67 10.94 -1.70 14.31
CA SER A 67 11.87 -1.63 15.44
C SER A 67 13.31 -2.03 15.06
N ILE A 68 13.47 -3.11 14.27
CA ILE A 68 14.78 -3.56 13.80
C ILE A 68 15.44 -2.52 12.88
N LEU A 69 14.64 -1.90 11.98
CA LEU A 69 15.13 -0.83 11.11
C LEU A 69 15.49 0.43 11.92
N SER A 70 14.65 0.82 12.87
CA SER A 70 14.87 1.98 13.72
C SER A 70 16.16 1.85 14.53
N ASP A 71 16.39 0.70 15.12
CA ASP A 71 17.61 0.42 15.89
C ASP A 71 18.87 0.45 15.00
N SER A 72 18.76 -0.07 13.77
CA SER A 72 19.90 -0.09 12.84
C SER A 72 20.22 1.27 12.25
N LEU A 73 19.20 2.03 11.88
CA LEU A 73 19.35 3.31 11.15
C LEU A 73 19.40 4.53 12.08
N GLU A 74 19.07 4.36 13.35
CA GLU A 74 18.92 5.45 14.34
C GLU A 74 17.89 6.50 13.88
N MET A 75 16.83 6.04 13.20
CA MET A 75 15.74 6.84 12.68
C MET A 75 14.39 6.21 13.05
N SER A 76 13.37 7.03 13.26
CA SER A 76 12.01 6.52 13.44
C SER A 76 11.47 5.93 12.15
N VAL A 77 10.86 4.74 12.21
CA VAL A 77 10.36 4.00 11.05
C VAL A 77 8.89 3.62 11.23
N TYR A 78 8.08 3.82 10.20
CA TYR A 78 6.71 3.31 10.14
C TYR A 78 6.50 2.39 8.94
N ASN A 79 5.85 1.25 9.19
CA ASN A 79 5.44 0.32 8.15
C ASN A 79 4.04 0.68 7.64
N GLY A 80 3.98 1.41 6.53
CA GLY A 80 2.77 1.83 5.84
C GLY A 80 2.23 0.82 4.82
N GLY A 81 2.70 -0.42 4.81
CA GLY A 81 2.19 -1.46 3.92
C GLY A 81 0.71 -1.75 4.15
N VAL A 82 -0.12 -1.65 3.11
CA VAL A 82 -1.57 -1.87 3.17
C VAL A 82 -1.95 -3.16 2.43
N ASN A 83 -2.49 -4.14 3.16
CA ASN A 83 -2.88 -5.41 2.57
C ASN A 83 -3.89 -5.22 1.43
N GLY A 84 -3.56 -5.76 0.27
CA GLY A 84 -4.42 -5.70 -0.92
C GLY A 84 -4.39 -4.37 -1.68
N SER A 85 -3.56 -3.39 -1.29
CA SER A 85 -3.29 -2.21 -2.11
C SER A 85 -2.11 -2.50 -3.06
N ASP A 86 -2.36 -3.28 -4.07
CA ASP A 86 -1.35 -4.09 -4.76
C ASP A 86 -0.81 -3.47 -6.05
N ASN A 87 -0.72 -2.13 -6.16
CA ASN A 87 -0.05 -1.51 -7.30
C ASN A 87 0.33 -0.04 -7.08
N ILE A 88 1.14 0.47 -8.00
CA ILE A 88 1.72 1.81 -7.98
C ILE A 88 0.68 2.94 -7.88
N PHE A 89 -0.56 2.77 -8.38
CA PHE A 89 -1.59 3.81 -8.24
C PHE A 89 -1.98 4.01 -6.78
N SER A 90 -2.07 2.92 -6.01
CA SER A 90 -2.32 2.94 -4.58
C SER A 90 -1.16 3.58 -3.81
N HIS A 91 0.07 3.21 -4.16
CA HIS A 91 1.28 3.77 -3.53
C HIS A 91 1.44 5.26 -3.83
N TYR A 92 1.17 5.68 -5.08
CA TYR A 92 1.16 7.09 -5.46
C TYR A 92 0.10 7.88 -4.69
N TRP A 93 -1.11 7.32 -4.52
CA TRP A 93 -2.16 7.96 -3.72
C TRP A 93 -1.70 8.20 -2.29
N VAL A 94 -1.16 7.16 -1.63
CA VAL A 94 -0.68 7.23 -0.24
C VAL A 94 0.43 8.25 -0.10
N LEU A 95 1.48 8.18 -0.94
CA LEU A 95 2.60 9.12 -0.87
C LEU A 95 2.15 10.56 -1.10
N SER A 96 1.31 10.81 -2.13
CA SER A 96 0.77 12.15 -2.40
C SER A 96 0.04 12.71 -1.18
N HIS A 97 -0.67 11.84 -0.45
CA HIS A 97 -1.41 12.23 0.73
C HIS A 97 -0.48 12.56 1.90
N VAL A 98 0.45 11.66 2.22
CA VAL A 98 1.45 11.88 3.28
C VAL A 98 2.24 13.16 3.05
N LEU A 99 2.73 13.39 1.84
CA LEU A 99 3.54 14.58 1.50
C LEU A 99 2.75 15.91 1.55
N SER A 100 1.43 15.86 1.73
CA SER A 100 0.64 17.07 1.93
C SER A 100 0.73 17.63 3.36
N TYR A 101 1.14 16.84 4.33
CA TYR A 101 1.22 17.27 5.74
C TYR A 101 2.53 16.87 6.44
N HIS A 102 3.27 15.88 5.94
CA HIS A 102 4.54 15.42 6.50
C HIS A 102 5.53 15.09 5.38
N THR A 103 6.81 15.37 5.61
CA THR A 103 7.90 15.02 4.68
C THR A 103 8.87 14.09 5.39
N PRO A 104 8.82 12.77 5.16
CA PRO A 104 9.79 11.83 5.71
C PRO A 104 11.17 12.08 5.10
N LYS A 105 12.24 11.74 5.81
CA LYS A 105 13.62 11.79 5.28
C LYS A 105 13.85 10.75 4.19
N MET A 106 13.15 9.60 4.31
CA MET A 106 13.28 8.48 3.38
C MET A 106 11.94 7.75 3.17
N VAL A 107 11.71 7.34 1.94
CA VAL A 107 10.64 6.41 1.56
C VAL A 107 11.28 5.14 1.00
N CYS A 108 10.89 3.99 1.52
CA CYS A 108 11.25 2.68 0.96
C CYS A 108 10.00 2.06 0.34
N LEU A 109 10.00 1.83 -0.97
CA LEU A 109 8.88 1.25 -1.70
C LEU A 109 9.13 -0.22 -2.00
N GLU A 110 8.33 -1.10 -1.41
CA GLU A 110 8.28 -2.52 -1.74
C GLU A 110 7.54 -2.71 -3.05
N LEU A 111 8.27 -3.06 -4.10
CA LEU A 111 7.75 -3.29 -5.44
C LEU A 111 7.38 -4.77 -5.66
N MET A 112 6.42 -4.98 -6.54
CA MET A 112 5.97 -6.30 -6.97
C MET A 112 5.53 -6.28 -8.44
N ASP A 113 5.19 -7.44 -8.98
CA ASP A 113 4.77 -7.61 -10.37
C ASP A 113 3.63 -6.66 -10.74
N ASN A 114 2.66 -6.53 -9.82
CA ASN A 114 1.49 -5.69 -10.02
C ASN A 114 1.81 -4.19 -10.16
N ASP A 115 3.02 -3.74 -9.84
CA ASP A 115 3.42 -2.34 -9.98
C ASP A 115 3.81 -1.96 -11.42
N TYR A 116 4.06 -2.94 -12.29
CA TYR A 116 4.48 -2.66 -13.66
C TYR A 116 3.80 -3.51 -14.74
N VAL A 117 3.12 -4.62 -14.39
CA VAL A 117 2.43 -5.47 -15.38
C VAL A 117 0.96 -5.12 -15.55
N ILE A 118 0.42 -5.45 -16.74
CA ILE A 118 -1.00 -5.27 -17.06
C ILE A 118 -1.86 -6.14 -16.13
N GLN A 119 -2.89 -5.54 -15.57
CA GLN A 119 -3.89 -6.21 -14.73
C GLN A 119 -5.30 -6.00 -15.26
N PRO A 120 -6.22 -6.98 -15.12
CA PRO A 120 -7.61 -6.84 -15.57
C PRO A 120 -8.39 -5.70 -14.87
N ALA A 121 -8.05 -5.39 -13.62
CA ALA A 121 -8.73 -4.37 -12.82
C ALA A 121 -7.73 -3.54 -11.99
N PRO A 122 -6.87 -2.71 -12.64
CA PRO A 122 -5.74 -2.05 -11.99
C PRO A 122 -6.14 -1.02 -10.92
N PHE A 123 -7.37 -0.52 -10.97
CA PHE A 123 -7.86 0.50 -10.01
C PHE A 123 -8.72 -0.05 -8.88
N LYS A 124 -8.93 -1.38 -8.82
CA LYS A 124 -9.80 -1.98 -7.81
C LYS A 124 -9.37 -1.62 -6.38
N THR A 125 -8.08 -1.63 -6.12
CA THR A 125 -7.52 -1.42 -4.79
C THR A 125 -7.47 0.04 -4.37
N VAL A 126 -7.48 0.97 -5.33
CA VAL A 126 -7.56 2.41 -5.06
C VAL A 126 -8.85 2.78 -4.32
N SER A 127 -9.92 2.00 -4.52
CA SER A 127 -11.20 2.19 -3.80
C SER A 127 -11.09 2.06 -2.27
N PHE A 128 -10.01 1.48 -1.73
CA PHE A 128 -9.75 1.42 -0.29
C PHE A 128 -9.52 2.81 0.32
N PHE A 129 -9.09 3.76 -0.50
CA PHE A 129 -8.81 5.13 -0.10
C PHE A 129 -9.98 6.09 -0.36
N ALA A 130 -11.06 5.62 -1.01
CA ALA A 130 -12.23 6.43 -1.31
C ALA A 130 -12.91 7.11 -0.09
N PRO A 131 -12.86 6.55 1.13
CA PRO A 131 -13.31 7.26 2.34
C PRO A 131 -12.66 8.63 2.55
N TYR A 132 -11.47 8.83 2.01
CA TYR A 132 -10.67 10.06 2.15
C TYR A 132 -10.67 10.92 0.89
N PHE A 133 -11.59 10.67 -0.03
CA PHE A 133 -11.81 11.50 -1.22
C PHE A 133 -12.11 12.95 -0.84
N GLY A 134 -11.47 13.90 -1.51
CA GLY A 134 -11.60 15.33 -1.27
C GLY A 134 -10.59 15.93 -0.28
N TYR A 135 -9.73 15.09 0.32
CA TYR A 135 -8.69 15.57 1.24
C TYR A 135 -7.43 16.07 0.52
N ASN A 136 -7.10 15.51 -0.66
CA ASN A 136 -5.93 15.89 -1.43
C ASN A 136 -6.20 15.72 -2.93
N GLU A 137 -6.23 16.83 -3.67
CA GLU A 137 -6.57 16.82 -5.10
C GLU A 137 -5.54 16.05 -5.94
N ARG A 138 -4.24 16.10 -5.59
CA ARG A 138 -3.18 15.34 -6.29
C ARG A 138 -3.40 13.84 -6.13
N ALA A 139 -3.68 13.38 -4.92
CA ALA A 139 -4.03 11.98 -4.65
C ALA A 139 -5.31 11.58 -5.40
N ASP A 140 -6.35 12.42 -5.37
CA ASP A 140 -7.64 12.18 -5.99
C ASP A 140 -7.57 12.13 -7.54
N SER A 141 -6.47 12.59 -8.15
CA SER A 141 -6.21 12.40 -9.58
C SER A 141 -6.26 10.93 -10.01
N VAL A 142 -5.96 10.01 -9.12
CA VAL A 142 -6.04 8.56 -9.36
C VAL A 142 -7.50 8.11 -9.51
N PHE A 143 -8.43 8.70 -8.78
CA PHE A 143 -9.88 8.43 -8.95
C PHE A 143 -10.42 8.98 -10.28
N ARG A 144 -9.85 10.08 -10.80
CA ARG A 144 -10.19 10.55 -12.16
C ARG A 144 -9.76 9.53 -13.20
N LEU A 145 -8.55 9.01 -13.08
CA LEU A 145 -8.02 7.97 -13.96
C LEU A 145 -8.84 6.68 -13.88
N ALA A 146 -9.28 6.29 -12.69
CA ALA A 146 -10.12 5.13 -12.44
C ALA A 146 -11.58 5.30 -12.94
N GLY A 147 -11.98 6.49 -13.36
CA GLY A 147 -13.36 6.80 -13.73
C GLY A 147 -14.34 6.88 -12.56
N THR A 148 -13.84 6.89 -11.32
CA THR A 148 -14.65 6.86 -10.09
C THR A 148 -14.78 8.21 -9.40
N TYR A 149 -14.16 9.26 -9.93
CA TYR A 149 -14.17 10.60 -9.34
C TYR A 149 -15.59 11.13 -9.13
N TRP A 150 -16.41 11.19 -10.19
CA TRP A 150 -17.75 11.73 -10.12
C TRP A 150 -18.69 10.95 -9.21
N PRO A 151 -18.72 9.62 -9.20
CA PRO A 151 -19.44 8.86 -8.18
C PRO A 151 -19.08 9.24 -6.74
N TYR A 152 -17.80 9.45 -6.43
CA TYR A 152 -17.36 9.85 -5.10
C TYR A 152 -17.65 11.33 -4.78
N GLU A 153 -17.64 12.21 -5.79
CA GLU A 153 -18.03 13.61 -5.64
C GLU A 153 -19.53 13.74 -5.33
N LEU A 154 -20.37 13.00 -6.06
CA LEU A 154 -21.82 13.10 -5.97
C LEU A 154 -22.40 12.38 -4.76
N SER A 155 -21.84 11.25 -4.35
CA SER A 155 -22.35 10.43 -3.24
C SER A 155 -21.30 10.24 -2.15
N HIS A 156 -21.61 10.77 -0.95
CA HIS A 156 -20.78 10.56 0.24
C HIS A 156 -20.85 9.12 0.74
N LEU A 157 -22.02 8.50 0.66
CA LEU A 157 -22.21 7.12 1.07
C LEU A 157 -21.44 6.15 0.15
N TYR A 158 -21.41 6.43 -1.15
CA TYR A 158 -20.74 5.56 -2.12
C TYR A 158 -19.21 5.48 -1.93
N ARG A 159 -18.58 6.45 -1.28
CA ARG A 159 -17.15 6.43 -0.91
C ARG A 159 -16.78 5.22 -0.04
N TYR A 160 -17.74 4.62 0.65
CA TYR A 160 -17.53 3.50 1.57
C TYR A 160 -17.90 2.13 0.98
N ASN A 161 -18.39 2.06 -0.28
CA ASN A 161 -18.92 0.83 -0.87
C ASN A 161 -17.95 -0.35 -0.82
N ALA A 162 -16.66 -0.12 -1.06
CA ALA A 162 -15.63 -1.16 -1.05
C ALA A 162 -15.29 -1.70 0.35
N LYS A 163 -15.58 -0.94 1.41
CA LYS A 163 -15.17 -1.24 2.78
C LYS A 163 -16.32 -1.23 3.79
N ALA A 164 -17.56 -0.97 3.36
CA ALA A 164 -18.71 -0.85 4.28
C ALA A 164 -18.86 -2.07 5.19
N VAL A 165 -18.89 -3.27 4.63
CA VAL A 165 -19.10 -4.51 5.40
C VAL A 165 -17.92 -4.78 6.34
N SER A 166 -16.68 -4.66 5.87
CA SER A 166 -15.49 -4.93 6.70
C SER A 166 -15.35 -3.89 7.81
N ASN A 167 -15.65 -2.62 7.53
CA ASN A 167 -15.60 -1.56 8.53
C ASN A 167 -16.69 -1.73 9.60
N LEU A 168 -17.92 -2.10 9.22
CA LEU A 168 -18.99 -2.41 10.18
C LEU A 168 -18.64 -3.62 11.05
N ALA A 169 -18.12 -4.69 10.43
CA ALA A 169 -17.64 -5.85 11.18
C ALA A 169 -16.50 -5.49 12.13
N GLY A 170 -15.63 -4.56 11.73
CA GLY A 170 -14.51 -4.05 12.54
C GLY A 170 -14.94 -3.26 13.78
N LEU A 171 -16.20 -2.84 13.90
CA LEU A 171 -16.74 -2.29 15.16
C LEU A 171 -17.03 -3.37 16.21
N LEU A 172 -17.30 -4.60 15.76
CA LEU A 172 -17.71 -5.71 16.63
C LEU A 172 -16.55 -6.60 17.06
N VAL A 173 -15.43 -6.56 16.33
CA VAL A 173 -14.26 -7.40 16.55
C VAL A 173 -13.06 -6.51 16.84
N SER A 174 -12.59 -6.55 18.09
CA SER A 174 -11.29 -5.97 18.42
C SER A 174 -10.19 -6.83 17.77
N ARG A 175 -9.66 -6.42 16.63
CA ARG A 175 -8.46 -7.02 16.06
C ARG A 175 -7.26 -6.36 16.70
N VAL A 176 -6.28 -7.17 17.08
CA VAL A 176 -4.99 -6.71 17.56
C VAL A 176 -4.38 -5.81 16.47
N GLY A 177 -4.19 -4.56 16.80
CA GLY A 177 -3.50 -3.60 15.93
C GLY A 177 -2.06 -4.03 15.68
N SER A 178 -1.37 -3.35 14.79
CA SER A 178 0.06 -3.57 14.61
C SER A 178 0.79 -3.16 15.90
N GLU A 179 1.44 -4.11 16.55
CA GLU A 179 2.14 -3.88 17.83
C GLU A 179 3.46 -3.13 17.66
N ASP A 180 4.00 -3.06 16.43
CA ASP A 180 5.30 -2.49 16.11
C ASP A 180 5.19 -1.50 14.95
N HIS A 181 4.85 -0.24 15.22
CA HIS A 181 4.85 0.87 14.26
C HIS A 181 4.34 0.50 12.85
N GLY A 182 3.18 -0.15 12.79
CA GLY A 182 2.55 -0.54 11.53
C GLY A 182 2.86 -1.96 11.05
N TYR A 183 3.86 -2.67 11.60
CA TYR A 183 4.13 -4.06 11.26
C TYR A 183 3.00 -4.99 11.71
N LEU A 184 2.63 -5.95 10.88
CA LEU A 184 1.66 -6.99 11.21
C LEU A 184 2.36 -8.35 11.17
N PRO A 185 2.67 -8.98 12.33
CA PRO A 185 3.34 -10.27 12.35
C PRO A 185 2.45 -11.35 11.74
N ALA A 186 2.93 -12.02 10.70
CA ALA A 186 2.25 -13.17 10.17
C ALA A 186 2.46 -14.38 11.08
N PRO A 187 1.41 -15.14 11.42
CA PRO A 187 1.52 -16.30 12.30
C PRO A 187 2.34 -17.42 11.64
N LYS A 188 2.96 -18.25 12.49
CA LYS A 188 3.61 -19.48 12.04
C LYS A 188 2.61 -20.35 11.29
N PRO A 189 2.93 -20.89 10.10
CA PRO A 189 2.05 -21.74 9.35
C PRO A 189 1.90 -23.10 10.03
N ILE A 190 0.75 -23.74 9.86
CA ILE A 190 0.51 -25.13 10.30
C ILE A 190 1.35 -26.09 9.47
N ARG A 191 1.49 -25.80 8.16
CA ARG A 191 2.33 -26.54 7.22
C ARG A 191 3.16 -25.54 6.41
N TYR A 192 4.45 -25.81 6.27
CA TYR A 192 5.33 -24.97 5.45
C TYR A 192 4.99 -25.14 3.96
N PRO A 193 5.15 -24.07 3.16
CA PRO A 193 4.87 -24.12 1.74
C PRO A 193 5.85 -25.06 1.03
N GLU A 194 5.36 -25.69 -0.02
CA GLU A 194 6.20 -26.37 -0.98
C GLU A 194 6.76 -25.33 -1.97
N LEU A 195 8.01 -25.54 -2.43
CA LEU A 195 8.61 -24.64 -3.42
C LEU A 195 7.73 -24.62 -4.67
N SER A 196 7.15 -23.48 -4.97
CA SER A 196 6.35 -23.35 -6.18
C SER A 196 7.24 -23.41 -7.43
N GLY A 197 6.64 -23.82 -8.55
CA GLY A 197 7.34 -23.87 -9.82
C GLY A 197 7.93 -22.53 -10.24
N PHE A 198 8.57 -22.50 -11.39
CA PHE A 198 9.21 -21.31 -11.91
C PHE A 198 8.18 -20.21 -12.23
N ASP A 199 8.34 -19.04 -11.62
CA ASP A 199 7.52 -17.86 -11.93
C ASP A 199 7.96 -17.31 -13.30
N LYS A 200 7.05 -17.30 -14.27
CA LYS A 200 7.34 -16.87 -15.64
C LYS A 200 7.68 -15.39 -15.67
N THR A 201 8.78 -15.06 -16.28
CA THR A 201 9.41 -13.75 -16.20
C THR A 201 8.84 -12.69 -17.12
N ARG A 202 8.09 -13.06 -18.17
CA ARG A 202 7.55 -12.09 -19.12
C ARG A 202 6.05 -11.95 -19.01
N GLU A 203 5.65 -10.86 -18.42
CA GLU A 203 4.30 -10.33 -18.45
C GLU A 203 4.32 -9.00 -19.22
N ASP A 204 3.23 -8.66 -19.87
CA ASP A 204 3.14 -7.41 -20.64
C ASP A 204 3.22 -6.20 -19.69
N VAL A 205 4.12 -5.29 -20.01
CA VAL A 205 4.37 -4.08 -19.23
C VAL A 205 3.24 -3.07 -19.43
N ASP A 206 2.71 -2.56 -18.34
CA ASP A 206 1.73 -1.49 -18.31
C ASP A 206 2.43 -0.12 -18.32
N VAL A 207 2.43 0.53 -19.48
CA VAL A 207 3.06 1.85 -19.67
C VAL A 207 2.48 2.90 -18.69
N LEU A 208 1.18 2.82 -18.38
CA LEU A 208 0.55 3.76 -17.46
C LEU A 208 1.10 3.61 -16.03
N LYS A 209 1.39 2.39 -15.61
CA LYS A 209 2.02 2.13 -14.31
C LYS A 209 3.45 2.64 -14.26
N LEU A 210 4.23 2.50 -15.34
CA LEU A 210 5.57 3.11 -15.41
C LEU A 210 5.51 4.65 -15.36
N ILE A 211 4.51 5.26 -16.00
CA ILE A 211 4.28 6.71 -15.86
C ILE A 211 3.99 7.08 -14.40
N TYR A 212 3.20 6.29 -13.70
CA TYR A 212 2.89 6.54 -12.29
C TYR A 212 4.07 6.25 -11.36
N LEU A 213 4.93 5.27 -11.69
CA LEU A 213 6.20 5.07 -10.99
C LEU A 213 7.10 6.31 -11.10
N ARG A 214 7.25 6.88 -12.31
CA ARG A 214 7.98 8.14 -12.51
C ARG A 214 7.34 9.31 -11.77
N LYS A 215 6.00 9.39 -11.71
CA LYS A 215 5.33 10.40 -10.89
C LYS A 215 5.58 10.20 -9.39
N PHE A 216 5.67 8.94 -8.93
CA PHE A 216 6.03 8.62 -7.54
C PHE A 216 7.46 9.08 -7.22
N ILE A 217 8.41 8.82 -8.13
CA ILE A 217 9.79 9.30 -8.02
C ILE A 217 9.81 10.82 -7.94
N ALA A 218 9.15 11.50 -8.87
CA ALA A 218 9.09 12.97 -8.91
C ALA A 218 8.52 13.58 -7.62
N LEU A 219 7.55 12.91 -6.95
CA LEU A 219 7.05 13.36 -5.65
C LEU A 219 8.15 13.36 -4.57
N CYS A 220 9.01 12.35 -4.58
CA CYS A 220 10.15 12.28 -3.65
C CYS A 220 11.17 13.37 -3.96
N GLU A 221 11.52 13.56 -5.25
CA GLU A 221 12.45 14.62 -5.70
C GLU A 221 11.94 16.02 -5.36
N GLU A 222 10.66 16.32 -5.61
CA GLU A 222 10.03 17.62 -5.28
C GLU A 222 10.15 17.99 -3.80
N ARG A 223 10.36 17.04 -2.92
CA ARG A 223 10.39 17.20 -1.45
C ARG A 223 11.74 16.84 -0.83
N ASP A 224 12.75 16.55 -1.63
CA ASP A 224 14.08 16.10 -1.18
C ASP A 224 14.00 14.87 -0.26
N VAL A 225 13.12 13.93 -0.61
CA VAL A 225 12.93 12.67 0.10
C VAL A 225 13.80 11.60 -0.55
N LYS A 226 14.67 10.95 0.23
CA LYS A 226 15.44 9.80 -0.27
C LYS A 226 14.51 8.65 -0.61
N LEU A 227 14.63 8.10 -1.82
CA LEU A 227 13.83 6.97 -2.28
C LEU A 227 14.68 5.71 -2.39
N VAL A 228 14.13 4.60 -1.93
CA VAL A 228 14.73 3.26 -2.01
C VAL A 228 13.69 2.30 -2.56
N PHE A 229 14.06 1.50 -3.57
CA PHE A 229 13.25 0.40 -4.05
C PHE A 229 13.70 -0.91 -3.45
N MET A 230 12.76 -1.75 -3.08
CA MET A 230 13.02 -3.03 -2.45
C MET A 230 12.06 -4.11 -2.95
N VAL A 231 12.54 -5.33 -3.06
CA VAL A 231 11.77 -6.54 -3.39
C VAL A 231 12.15 -7.62 -2.41
N SER A 232 11.22 -7.97 -1.53
CA SER A 232 11.43 -8.96 -0.48
C SER A 232 11.36 -10.40 -1.01
N PRO A 233 11.92 -11.38 -0.26
CA PRO A 233 11.95 -12.79 -0.68
C PRO A 233 10.55 -13.38 -0.90
N ARG A 234 10.45 -14.31 -1.87
CA ARG A 234 9.28 -15.19 -2.09
C ARG A 234 9.77 -16.63 -2.20
N TYR A 235 8.94 -17.59 -1.79
CA TYR A 235 9.24 -19.01 -1.88
C TYR A 235 8.85 -19.58 -3.25
N CYS A 236 9.50 -19.05 -4.28
CA CYS A 236 9.29 -19.40 -5.67
C CYS A 236 10.56 -19.13 -6.47
N LYS A 237 10.93 -20.03 -7.39
CA LYS A 237 12.02 -19.79 -8.34
C LYS A 237 11.60 -18.76 -9.38
N VAL A 238 12.52 -17.89 -9.78
CA VAL A 238 12.28 -16.82 -10.75
C VAL A 238 13.53 -16.55 -11.56
N GLY A 239 13.36 -16.02 -12.78
CA GLY A 239 14.48 -15.51 -13.58
C GLY A 239 15.08 -14.24 -12.98
N THR A 240 16.36 -14.04 -13.20
CA THR A 240 17.08 -12.85 -12.70
C THR A 240 16.65 -11.56 -13.39
N ASP A 241 15.99 -11.67 -14.54
CA ASP A 241 15.49 -10.59 -15.40
C ASP A 241 14.09 -10.10 -15.03
N LYS A 242 13.44 -10.71 -14.03
CA LYS A 242 12.02 -10.42 -13.67
C LYS A 242 11.74 -8.94 -13.45
N TYR A 243 12.65 -8.22 -12.81
CA TYR A 243 12.47 -6.81 -12.46
C TYR A 243 13.36 -5.85 -13.25
N ASP A 244 13.91 -6.28 -14.39
CA ASP A 244 14.85 -5.43 -15.15
C ASP A 244 14.24 -4.09 -15.57
N VAL A 245 12.96 -4.07 -15.97
CA VAL A 245 12.23 -2.82 -16.28
C VAL A 245 12.20 -1.85 -15.09
N LEU A 246 12.03 -2.37 -13.87
CA LEU A 246 12.03 -1.55 -12.65
C LEU A 246 13.45 -1.16 -12.25
N LYS A 247 14.44 -2.04 -12.45
CA LYS A 247 15.87 -1.75 -12.21
C LYS A 247 16.38 -0.67 -13.17
N GLU A 248 15.98 -0.74 -14.45
CA GLU A 248 16.28 0.32 -15.43
C GLU A 248 15.67 1.65 -15.02
N ALA A 249 14.39 1.66 -14.61
CA ALA A 249 13.74 2.87 -14.12
C ALA A 249 14.40 3.41 -12.84
N ALA A 250 14.87 2.55 -11.94
CA ALA A 250 15.61 2.97 -10.76
C ALA A 250 16.98 3.57 -11.11
N ALA A 251 17.70 2.96 -12.06
CA ALA A 251 19.00 3.44 -12.50
C ALA A 251 18.93 4.79 -13.21
N GLU A 252 17.83 5.10 -13.92
CA GLU A 252 17.59 6.39 -14.58
C GLU A 252 17.62 7.56 -13.57
N TYR A 253 17.31 7.31 -12.28
CA TYR A 253 17.22 8.31 -11.20
C TYR A 253 18.19 8.05 -10.04
N ASP A 254 19.21 7.21 -10.23
CA ASP A 254 20.18 6.83 -9.19
C ASP A 254 19.53 6.27 -7.90
N ILE A 255 18.37 5.60 -8.03
CA ILE A 255 17.64 5.03 -6.90
C ILE A 255 18.21 3.65 -6.57
N PRO A 256 18.62 3.36 -5.31
CA PRO A 256 19.08 2.04 -4.92
C PRO A 256 17.96 1.00 -5.02
N PHE A 257 18.26 -0.16 -5.60
CA PHE A 257 17.32 -1.26 -5.79
C PHE A 257 17.80 -2.52 -5.05
N PHE A 258 17.12 -2.86 -3.95
CA PHE A 258 17.41 -4.05 -3.15
C PHE A 258 16.51 -5.21 -3.56
N ASP A 259 17.01 -6.11 -4.39
CA ASP A 259 16.28 -7.26 -4.89
C ASP A 259 16.71 -8.55 -4.20
N TYR A 260 15.92 -9.04 -3.26
CA TYR A 260 16.17 -10.29 -2.54
C TYR A 260 15.39 -11.48 -3.12
N TYR A 261 14.40 -11.22 -3.97
CA TYR A 261 13.62 -12.28 -4.60
C TYR A 261 14.39 -12.94 -5.75
N THR A 262 14.89 -12.17 -6.72
CA THR A 262 15.64 -12.76 -7.85
C THR A 262 16.99 -13.33 -7.42
N LYS A 263 17.54 -12.87 -6.30
CA LYS A 263 18.72 -13.46 -5.64
C LYS A 263 18.43 -14.77 -4.93
N GLY A 264 17.15 -15.16 -4.80
CA GLY A 264 16.75 -16.41 -4.20
C GLY A 264 16.98 -16.49 -2.68
N LEU A 265 16.94 -15.34 -1.99
CA LEU A 265 17.13 -15.33 -0.53
C LEU A 265 16.10 -16.23 0.15
N PHE A 266 16.55 -17.15 0.99
CA PHE A 266 15.77 -18.15 1.74
C PHE A 266 15.11 -19.28 0.93
N LEU A 267 15.49 -19.51 -0.34
CA LEU A 267 14.93 -20.63 -1.10
C LEU A 267 15.20 -22.01 -0.47
N ASP A 268 16.27 -22.13 0.34
CA ASP A 268 16.58 -23.36 1.08
C ASP A 268 15.90 -23.44 2.46
N HIS A 269 15.06 -22.45 2.81
CA HIS A 269 14.46 -22.30 4.12
C HIS A 269 12.92 -22.14 4.05
N PRO A 270 12.18 -23.20 3.72
CA PRO A 270 10.71 -23.17 3.73
C PRO A 270 10.13 -22.76 5.09
N ASP A 271 10.89 -23.02 6.17
CA ASP A 271 10.52 -22.70 7.56
C ASP A 271 10.53 -21.20 7.89
N TYR A 272 10.90 -20.33 6.95
CA TYR A 272 10.76 -18.87 7.10
C TYR A 272 9.51 -18.32 6.44
N PHE A 273 8.80 -19.12 5.65
CA PHE A 273 7.64 -18.68 4.89
C PHE A 273 6.32 -19.17 5.50
N LYS A 274 5.32 -18.29 5.51
CA LYS A 274 3.93 -18.61 5.82
C LYS A 274 3.24 -19.29 4.65
N ASP A 275 3.51 -18.78 3.46
CA ASP A 275 3.04 -19.26 2.16
C ASP A 275 4.06 -18.86 1.09
N VAL A 276 3.81 -19.16 -0.18
CA VAL A 276 4.76 -18.87 -1.27
C VAL A 276 5.08 -17.38 -1.46
N ALA A 277 4.22 -16.49 -0.98
CA ALA A 277 4.36 -15.04 -1.15
C ALA A 277 4.83 -14.32 0.11
N HIS A 278 4.59 -14.90 1.30
CA HIS A 278 4.76 -14.18 2.56
C HIS A 278 5.69 -14.90 3.53
N LEU A 279 6.60 -14.15 4.14
CA LEU A 279 7.32 -14.56 5.34
C LEU A 279 6.37 -14.59 6.54
N TRP A 280 6.60 -15.48 7.50
CA TRP A 280 6.01 -15.35 8.82
C TRP A 280 6.99 -14.61 9.77
N ASP A 281 6.58 -14.28 10.99
CA ASP A 281 7.33 -13.37 11.90
C ASP A 281 8.82 -13.72 12.05
N LYS A 282 9.18 -15.01 12.21
CA LYS A 282 10.60 -15.44 12.29
C LYS A 282 11.39 -15.06 11.04
N GLY A 283 10.83 -15.37 9.84
CA GLY A 283 11.48 -15.06 8.56
C GLY A 283 11.57 -13.56 8.32
N ALA A 284 10.51 -12.83 8.67
CA ALA A 284 10.45 -11.38 8.54
C ALA A 284 11.50 -10.65 9.38
N ARG A 285 11.68 -11.05 10.64
CA ARG A 285 12.71 -10.46 11.53
C ARG A 285 14.11 -10.69 11.00
N LEU A 286 14.42 -11.92 10.56
CA LEU A 286 15.72 -12.22 9.96
C LEU A 286 15.95 -11.44 8.67
N TYR A 287 14.96 -11.43 7.78
CA TYR A 287 15.02 -10.66 6.54
C TYR A 287 15.22 -9.16 6.81
N THR A 288 14.46 -8.60 7.76
CA THR A 288 14.58 -7.18 8.09
C THR A 288 15.99 -6.85 8.61
N SER A 289 16.61 -7.74 9.39
CA SER A 289 18.00 -7.54 9.87
C SER A 289 19.00 -7.50 8.71
N ILE A 290 18.82 -8.36 7.70
CA ILE A 290 19.66 -8.36 6.48
C ILE A 290 19.45 -7.06 5.70
N PHE A 291 18.21 -6.69 5.44
CA PHE A 291 17.88 -5.45 4.72
C PHE A 291 18.39 -4.21 5.46
N ALA A 292 18.21 -4.14 6.79
CA ALA A 292 18.67 -3.03 7.62
C ALA A 292 20.19 -2.87 7.54
N HIS A 293 20.95 -3.98 7.57
CA HIS A 293 22.39 -3.96 7.41
C HIS A 293 22.81 -3.42 6.04
N ASP A 294 22.21 -3.95 4.95
CA ASP A 294 22.55 -3.56 3.59
C ASP A 294 22.18 -2.08 3.33
N LEU A 295 21.03 -1.64 3.83
CA LEU A 295 20.59 -0.24 3.73
C LEU A 295 21.53 0.69 4.51
N LYS A 296 21.94 0.31 5.72
CA LYS A 296 22.91 1.10 6.53
C LYS A 296 24.24 1.25 5.79
N LEU A 297 24.77 0.17 5.23
CA LEU A 297 26.00 0.21 4.43
C LEU A 297 25.87 1.10 3.19
N TYR A 298 24.72 1.12 2.56
CA TYR A 298 24.45 2.00 1.42
C TYR A 298 24.43 3.48 1.85
N LEU A 299 23.80 3.81 2.97
CA LEU A 299 23.67 5.18 3.46
C LEU A 299 24.99 5.79 3.98
N GLN A 300 25.99 4.96 4.26
CA GLN A 300 27.33 5.38 4.71
C GLN A 300 28.31 5.65 3.56
N ARG A 301 27.92 5.39 2.32
CA ARG A 301 28.74 5.64 1.13
C ARG A 301 28.53 7.07 0.62
#